data_69587b59bede2c0e469a734467b8ae8a
#
_entry.id   69587b59bede2c0e469a734467b8ae8a
#
_cell.length_a   1.000
_cell.length_b   1.000
_cell.length_c   1.000
_cell.angle_alpha   90.00
_cell.angle_beta   90.00
_cell.angle_gamma   90.00
#
_symmetry.space_group_name_H-M   'P 1'
#
loop_
_entity.id
_entity.type
_entity.pdbx_description
1 polymer ?
#
loop_
_entity_poly.entity_id
_entity_poly.type
_entity_poly.pdbx_seq_one_letter_code
_entity_poly.pdbx_strand_id
1 'polypeptide(L)'
;MANVNGPFGMRLQTLLAELNVAHLSQSKAYTLSGGERRRVEVARALATKPEYILLDEPFAGIDPIAVIEIQKIIAQLKSRGIGVLITDHNVRETLEITDRAYVINQGQILEEGTPRQIASSPRVREFYLGERFLLNEDMAKVSG
;
A
#
# COMPACT_ATOMS: atom_id res chain seq x y z
N MET A 1 15.15 -12.15 24.56
CA MET A 1 15.46 -12.65 23.21
C MET A 1 14.32 -13.57 22.79
N ALA A 2 13.57 -13.25 21.73
CA ALA A 2 12.54 -14.14 21.23
C ALA A 2 13.20 -15.41 20.69
N ASN A 3 12.66 -16.57 21.05
CA ASN A 3 13.18 -17.87 20.59
C ASN A 3 12.95 -18.00 19.09
N VAL A 4 13.98 -17.74 18.30
CA VAL A 4 13.95 -17.78 16.82
C VAL A 4 13.74 -19.20 16.27
N ASN A 5 13.82 -20.22 17.08
CA ASN A 5 13.68 -21.64 16.68
C ASN A 5 12.27 -22.22 16.95
N GLY A 6 11.36 -21.43 17.47
CA GLY A 6 9.94 -21.83 17.64
C GLY A 6 9.09 -21.58 16.40
N PRO A 7 7.84 -22.08 16.36
CA PRO A 7 6.92 -21.87 15.21
C PRO A 7 6.74 -20.41 14.82
N PHE A 8 6.80 -19.50 15.79
CA PHE A 8 6.74 -18.05 15.57
C PHE A 8 8.01 -17.53 14.87
N GLY A 9 9.18 -17.99 15.30
CA GLY A 9 10.48 -17.57 14.71
C GLY A 9 10.63 -18.05 13.27
N MET A 10 10.27 -19.30 12.98
CA MET A 10 10.26 -19.84 11.60
C MET A 10 9.32 -19.03 10.70
N ARG A 11 8.14 -18.69 11.18
CA ARG A 11 7.18 -17.86 10.44
C ARG A 11 7.71 -16.45 10.20
N LEU A 12 8.31 -15.82 11.21
CA LEU A 12 8.91 -14.51 11.06
C LEU A 12 10.00 -14.51 9.99
N GLN A 13 10.89 -15.51 10.00
CA GLN A 13 11.94 -15.65 8.98
C GLN A 13 11.34 -15.79 7.57
N THR A 14 10.28 -16.59 7.41
CA THR A 14 9.56 -16.73 6.13
C THR A 14 9.00 -15.39 5.67
N LEU A 15 8.33 -14.64 6.56
CA LEU A 15 7.76 -13.33 6.23
C LEU A 15 8.83 -12.31 5.86
N LEU A 16 9.95 -12.29 6.58
CA LEU A 16 11.08 -11.40 6.27
C LEU A 16 11.69 -11.71 4.90
N ALA A 17 11.79 -12.99 4.55
CA ALA A 17 12.29 -13.41 3.23
C ALA A 17 11.30 -13.04 2.12
N GLU A 18 10.00 -13.31 2.30
CA GLU A 18 8.94 -12.97 1.34
C GLU A 18 8.87 -11.46 1.04
N LEU A 19 9.11 -10.63 2.05
CA LEU A 19 9.11 -9.17 1.93
C LEU A 19 10.50 -8.59 1.58
N ASN A 20 11.46 -9.46 1.28
CA ASN A 20 12.84 -9.08 0.94
C ASN A 20 13.52 -8.16 1.98
N VAL A 21 13.30 -8.45 3.26
CA VAL A 21 13.90 -7.71 4.39
C VAL A 21 14.65 -8.62 5.40
N ALA A 22 14.91 -9.88 5.04
CA ALA A 22 15.61 -10.82 5.91
C ALA A 22 17.03 -10.34 6.27
N HIS A 23 17.71 -9.67 5.32
CA HIS A 23 19.04 -9.09 5.53
C HIS A 23 19.04 -7.94 6.53
N LEU A 24 17.89 -7.35 6.83
CA LEU A 24 17.72 -6.24 7.77
C LEU A 24 17.41 -6.70 9.21
N SER A 25 17.32 -8.01 9.46
CA SER A 25 16.89 -8.57 10.75
C SER A 25 17.72 -8.13 11.95
N GLN A 26 18.97 -7.73 11.74
CA GLN A 26 19.89 -7.21 12.76
C GLN A 26 20.11 -5.68 12.66
N SER A 27 19.48 -5.03 11.67
CA SER A 27 19.63 -3.60 11.46
C SER A 27 18.81 -2.80 12.47
N LYS A 28 19.33 -1.64 12.86
CA LYS A 28 18.57 -0.73 13.72
C LYS A 28 17.53 0.03 12.90
N ALA A 29 16.33 0.20 13.42
CA ALA A 29 15.19 0.78 12.69
C ALA A 29 15.49 2.17 12.08
N TYR A 30 16.34 2.97 12.73
CA TYR A 30 16.71 4.30 12.24
C TYR A 30 17.68 4.29 11.05
N THR A 31 18.30 3.14 10.74
CA THR A 31 19.19 3.00 9.58
C THR A 31 18.46 2.58 8.30
N LEU A 32 17.18 2.24 8.42
CA LEU A 32 16.37 1.74 7.30
C LEU A 32 15.90 2.92 6.42
N SER A 33 15.91 2.70 5.12
CA SER A 33 15.22 3.57 4.15
C SER A 33 13.71 3.57 4.40
N GLY A 34 12.98 4.53 3.84
CA GLY A 34 11.52 4.60 3.96
C GLY A 34 10.82 3.32 3.49
N GLY A 35 11.20 2.80 2.32
CA GLY A 35 10.65 1.57 1.77
C GLY A 35 10.98 0.32 2.61
N GLU A 36 12.22 0.19 3.08
CA GLU A 36 12.63 -0.91 3.98
C GLU A 36 11.86 -0.88 5.30
N ARG A 37 11.71 0.29 5.89
CA ARG A 37 10.94 0.48 7.12
C ARG A 37 9.50 0.02 6.92
N ARG A 38 8.86 0.44 5.82
CA ARG A 38 7.48 0.07 5.52
C ARG A 38 7.32 -1.45 5.34
N ARG A 39 8.25 -2.11 4.64
CA ARG A 39 8.24 -3.58 4.50
C ARG A 39 8.40 -4.30 5.85
N VAL A 40 9.26 -3.80 6.73
CA VAL A 40 9.42 -4.35 8.09
C VAL A 40 8.15 -4.15 8.93
N GLU A 41 7.48 -3.01 8.83
CA GLU A 41 6.19 -2.75 9.50
C GLU A 41 5.11 -3.73 9.04
N VAL A 42 5.01 -3.98 7.74
CA VAL A 42 4.08 -4.97 7.17
C VAL A 42 4.44 -6.38 7.66
N ALA A 43 5.72 -6.77 7.66
CA ALA A 43 6.16 -8.07 8.18
C ALA A 43 5.74 -8.28 9.63
N ARG A 44 5.90 -7.24 10.45
CA ARG A 44 5.49 -7.25 11.86
C ARG A 44 3.98 -7.43 12.02
N ALA A 45 3.19 -6.72 11.22
CA ALA A 45 1.73 -6.85 11.22
C ALA A 45 1.29 -8.27 10.83
N LEU A 46 1.88 -8.84 9.78
CA LEU A 46 1.58 -10.20 9.29
C LEU A 46 1.92 -11.31 10.30
N ALA A 47 2.87 -11.07 11.20
CA ALA A 47 3.23 -12.05 12.22
C ALA A 47 2.05 -12.40 13.16
N THR A 48 1.08 -11.49 13.32
CA THR A 48 -0.12 -11.68 14.15
C THR A 48 -1.25 -12.44 13.44
N LYS A 49 -1.10 -12.81 12.17
CA LYS A 49 -2.15 -13.45 11.33
C LYS A 49 -3.42 -12.60 11.23
N PRO A 50 -3.35 -11.36 10.82
CA PRO A 50 -4.52 -10.49 10.76
C PRO A 50 -5.44 -10.91 9.61
N GLU A 51 -6.75 -10.69 9.78
CA GLU A 51 -7.73 -10.73 8.69
C GLU A 51 -7.77 -9.40 7.93
N TYR A 52 -7.41 -8.30 8.60
CA TYR A 52 -7.39 -6.95 8.03
C TYR A 52 -6.11 -6.22 8.43
N ILE A 53 -5.57 -5.42 7.50
CA ILE A 53 -4.44 -4.53 7.73
C ILE A 53 -4.85 -3.11 7.35
N LEU A 54 -4.53 -2.16 8.24
CA LEU A 54 -4.68 -0.74 7.99
C LEU A 54 -3.32 -0.14 7.69
N LEU A 55 -3.19 0.54 6.55
CA LEU A 55 -1.99 1.22 6.11
C LEU A 55 -2.28 2.72 6.04
N ASP A 56 -1.63 3.47 6.91
CA ASP A 56 -1.75 4.91 6.95
C ASP A 56 -0.59 5.55 6.18
N GLU A 57 -0.93 6.29 5.13
CA GLU A 57 0.00 6.95 4.19
C GLU A 57 1.17 6.06 3.72
N PRO A 58 0.91 4.85 3.16
CA PRO A 58 1.98 3.92 2.80
C PRO A 58 2.91 4.45 1.70
N PHE A 59 2.49 5.43 0.90
CA PHE A 59 3.26 5.99 -0.20
C PHE A 59 3.92 7.33 0.14
N ALA A 60 3.72 7.86 1.35
CA ALA A 60 4.28 9.15 1.75
C ALA A 60 5.81 9.08 1.88
N GLY A 61 6.51 10.01 1.22
CA GLY A 61 7.95 10.24 1.39
C GLY A 61 8.85 9.09 0.93
N ILE A 62 8.37 8.21 0.05
CA ILE A 62 9.17 7.14 -0.54
C ILE A 62 9.40 7.39 -2.04
N ASP A 63 10.45 6.78 -2.59
CA ASP A 63 10.78 6.89 -4.01
C ASP A 63 9.87 6.03 -4.89
N PRO A 64 9.78 6.29 -6.22
CA PRO A 64 8.89 5.56 -7.12
C PRO A 64 9.13 4.05 -7.18
N ILE A 65 10.36 3.59 -6.98
CA ILE A 65 10.68 2.15 -6.97
C ILE A 65 10.08 1.51 -5.73
N ALA A 66 10.22 2.16 -4.57
CA ALA A 66 9.63 1.71 -3.32
C ALA A 66 8.09 1.72 -3.36
N VAL A 67 7.45 2.67 -4.07
CA VAL A 67 6.00 2.66 -4.32
C VAL A 67 5.59 1.36 -5.01
N ILE A 68 6.25 1.00 -6.13
CA ILE A 68 5.96 -0.24 -6.87
C ILE A 68 6.11 -1.49 -5.98
N GLU A 69 7.14 -1.51 -5.13
CA GLU A 69 7.35 -2.63 -4.21
C GLU A 69 6.23 -2.74 -3.16
N ILE A 70 5.78 -1.62 -2.59
CA ILE A 70 4.65 -1.60 -1.64
C ILE A 70 3.36 -2.02 -2.34
N GLN A 71 3.10 -1.55 -3.55
CA GLN A 71 1.93 -1.98 -4.35
C GLN A 71 1.93 -3.51 -4.57
N LYS A 72 3.08 -4.12 -4.89
CA LYS A 72 3.22 -5.57 -5.02
C LYS A 72 2.91 -6.30 -3.70
N ILE A 73 3.39 -5.77 -2.58
CA ILE A 73 3.09 -6.33 -1.25
C ILE A 73 1.59 -6.29 -0.97
N ILE A 74 0.92 -5.16 -1.24
CA ILE A 74 -0.51 -5.01 -1.04
C ILE A 74 -1.29 -6.01 -1.92
N ALA A 75 -0.89 -6.19 -3.18
CA ALA A 75 -1.48 -7.19 -4.07
C ALA A 75 -1.31 -8.62 -3.52
N GLN A 76 -0.15 -8.95 -2.94
CA GLN A 76 0.08 -10.25 -2.27
C GLN A 76 -0.80 -10.42 -1.03
N LEU A 77 -1.01 -9.37 -0.22
CA LEU A 77 -1.92 -9.42 0.93
C LEU A 77 -3.36 -9.73 0.49
N LYS A 78 -3.84 -9.03 -0.53
CA LYS A 78 -5.15 -9.26 -1.13
C LYS A 78 -5.30 -10.69 -1.65
N SER A 79 -4.31 -11.23 -2.36
CA SER A 79 -4.34 -12.60 -2.89
C SER A 79 -4.40 -13.68 -1.80
N ARG A 80 -3.98 -13.35 -0.57
CA ARG A 80 -4.09 -14.20 0.63
C ARG A 80 -5.44 -14.05 1.35
N GLY A 81 -6.36 -13.24 0.83
CA GLY A 81 -7.65 -12.98 1.45
C GLY A 81 -7.60 -12.00 2.63
N ILE A 82 -6.50 -11.26 2.78
CA ILE A 82 -6.38 -10.22 3.83
C ILE A 82 -7.03 -8.95 3.29
N GLY A 83 -7.98 -8.40 4.06
CA GLY A 83 -8.56 -7.09 3.77
C GLY A 83 -7.54 -5.98 4.02
N VAL A 84 -7.38 -5.04 3.07
CA VAL A 84 -6.44 -3.93 3.23
C VAL A 84 -7.20 -2.61 3.13
N LEU A 85 -7.13 -1.81 4.20
CA LEU A 85 -7.63 -0.44 4.21
C LEU A 85 -6.43 0.50 4.11
N ILE A 86 -6.48 1.44 3.16
CA ILE A 86 -5.40 2.39 2.91
C ILE A 86 -5.96 3.80 3.04
N THR A 87 -5.25 4.65 3.78
CA THR A 87 -5.43 6.10 3.75
C THR A 87 -4.19 6.70 3.09
N ASP A 88 -4.33 7.51 2.03
CA ASP A 88 -3.21 8.18 1.39
C ASP A 88 -3.71 9.41 0.60
N HIS A 89 -2.85 10.38 0.46
CA HIS A 89 -3.08 11.55 -0.38
C HIS A 89 -2.51 11.37 -1.81
N ASN A 90 -1.71 10.33 -2.05
CA ASN A 90 -1.22 9.93 -3.37
C ASN A 90 -2.33 9.17 -4.11
N VAL A 91 -3.25 9.91 -4.69
CA VAL A 91 -4.51 9.35 -5.24
C VAL A 91 -4.25 8.36 -6.35
N ARG A 92 -3.28 8.64 -7.25
CA ARG A 92 -2.97 7.77 -8.39
C ARG A 92 -2.51 6.39 -7.92
N GLU A 93 -1.47 6.37 -7.08
CA GLU A 93 -0.84 5.16 -6.55
C GLU A 93 -1.84 4.32 -5.76
N THR A 94 -2.75 4.98 -5.05
CA THR A 94 -3.81 4.34 -4.26
C THR A 94 -4.90 3.75 -5.15
N LEU A 95 -5.40 4.49 -6.14
CA LEU A 95 -6.45 4.00 -7.04
C LEU A 95 -5.98 2.81 -7.90
N GLU A 96 -4.68 2.71 -8.21
CA GLU A 96 -4.14 1.60 -9.01
C GLU A 96 -4.22 0.23 -8.31
N ILE A 97 -4.30 0.20 -6.99
CA ILE A 97 -4.26 -1.04 -6.21
C ILE A 97 -5.52 -1.34 -5.41
N THR A 98 -6.46 -0.40 -5.37
CA THR A 98 -7.71 -0.54 -4.62
C THR A 98 -8.83 -1.11 -5.49
N ASP A 99 -9.79 -1.81 -4.88
CA ASP A 99 -11.00 -2.28 -5.55
C ASP A 99 -12.14 -1.28 -5.38
N ARG A 100 -12.10 -0.50 -4.28
CA ARG A 100 -13.07 0.53 -3.93
C ARG A 100 -12.36 1.66 -3.19
N ALA A 101 -12.76 2.88 -3.46
CA ALA A 101 -12.21 4.06 -2.81
C ALA A 101 -13.32 4.99 -2.30
N TYR A 102 -12.98 5.74 -1.27
CA TYR A 102 -13.79 6.81 -0.68
C TYR A 102 -12.96 8.08 -0.70
N VAL A 103 -13.48 9.12 -1.32
CA VAL A 103 -12.86 10.45 -1.29
C VAL A 103 -13.50 11.25 -0.18
N ILE A 104 -12.70 11.68 0.78
CA ILE A 104 -13.16 12.45 1.94
C ILE A 104 -12.75 13.91 1.76
N ASN A 105 -13.70 14.81 1.92
CA ASN A 105 -13.47 16.25 1.90
C ASN A 105 -14.25 16.91 3.03
N GLN A 106 -13.57 17.74 3.83
CA GLN A 106 -14.16 18.48 4.95
C GLN A 106 -14.99 17.59 5.91
N GLY A 107 -14.49 16.37 6.18
CA GLY A 107 -15.13 15.42 7.09
C GLY A 107 -16.35 14.69 6.51
N GLN A 108 -16.61 14.82 5.21
CA GLN A 108 -17.71 14.15 4.51
C GLN A 108 -17.18 13.31 3.34
N ILE A 109 -17.90 12.23 3.02
CA ILE A 109 -17.62 11.45 1.82
C ILE A 109 -18.08 12.27 0.62
N LEU A 110 -17.14 12.74 -0.19
CA LEU A 110 -17.39 13.46 -1.43
C LEU A 110 -17.85 12.53 -2.54
N GLU A 111 -17.20 11.36 -2.66
CA GLU A 111 -17.47 10.35 -3.68
C GLU A 111 -17.02 8.97 -3.17
N GLU A 112 -17.70 7.91 -3.64
CA GLU A 112 -17.30 6.53 -3.38
C GLU A 112 -17.51 5.68 -4.63
N GLY A 113 -16.67 4.67 -4.82
CA GLY A 113 -16.83 3.76 -5.95
C GLY A 113 -15.55 3.03 -6.33
N THR A 114 -15.58 2.41 -7.50
CA THR A 114 -14.38 1.81 -8.10
C THR A 114 -13.37 2.89 -8.50
N PRO A 115 -12.08 2.57 -8.63
CA PRO A 115 -11.06 3.52 -9.09
C PRO A 115 -11.46 4.27 -10.36
N ARG A 116 -12.06 3.58 -11.32
CA ARG A 116 -12.51 4.19 -12.58
C ARG A 116 -13.66 5.20 -12.37
N GLN A 117 -14.61 4.89 -11.49
CA GLN A 117 -15.70 5.82 -11.14
C GLN A 117 -15.13 7.07 -10.45
N ILE A 118 -14.22 6.88 -9.49
CA ILE A 118 -13.56 7.99 -8.80
C ILE A 118 -12.78 8.87 -9.78
N ALA A 119 -11.95 8.28 -10.65
CA ALA A 119 -11.14 9.00 -11.63
C ALA A 119 -11.98 9.77 -12.67
N SER A 120 -13.19 9.31 -12.98
CA SER A 120 -14.11 9.95 -13.91
C SER A 120 -15.07 10.96 -13.27
N SER A 121 -15.16 11.01 -11.94
CA SER A 121 -16.07 11.91 -11.23
C SER A 121 -15.68 13.38 -11.45
N PRO A 122 -16.57 14.23 -11.98
CA PRO A 122 -16.30 15.66 -12.14
C PRO A 122 -15.99 16.34 -10.81
N ARG A 123 -16.66 15.95 -9.74
CA ARG A 123 -16.45 16.50 -8.39
C ARG A 123 -15.05 16.16 -7.86
N VAL A 124 -14.59 14.93 -8.03
CA VAL A 124 -13.24 14.52 -7.62
C VAL A 124 -12.18 15.22 -8.44
N ARG A 125 -12.40 15.40 -9.75
CA ARG A 125 -11.49 16.13 -10.62
C ARG A 125 -11.37 17.59 -10.22
N GLU A 126 -12.47 18.25 -9.93
CA GLU A 126 -12.49 19.65 -9.50
C GLU A 126 -11.70 19.89 -8.20
N PHE A 127 -11.87 19.01 -7.21
CA PHE A 127 -11.31 19.22 -5.86
C PHE A 127 -9.95 18.57 -5.60
N TYR A 128 -9.60 17.48 -6.33
CA TYR A 128 -8.42 16.68 -6.01
C TYR A 128 -7.51 16.33 -7.18
N LEU A 129 -8.07 15.97 -8.34
CA LEU A 129 -7.27 15.35 -9.40
C LEU A 129 -6.83 16.32 -10.49
N GLY A 130 -7.57 17.41 -10.69
CA GLY A 130 -7.41 18.27 -11.85
C GLY A 130 -7.95 17.62 -13.14
N GLU A 131 -8.22 18.46 -14.15
CA GLU A 131 -8.88 18.03 -15.39
C GLU A 131 -8.09 16.99 -16.21
N ARG A 132 -6.77 16.97 -16.08
CA ARG A 132 -5.85 16.11 -16.87
C ARG A 132 -5.48 14.81 -16.18
N PHE A 133 -6.13 14.46 -15.09
CA PHE A 133 -5.82 13.20 -14.40
C PHE A 133 -6.28 12.00 -15.23
N LEU A 134 -5.36 11.04 -15.43
CA LEU A 134 -5.60 9.74 -16.07
C LEU A 134 -5.00 8.65 -15.20
N LEU A 135 -5.68 7.52 -15.10
CA LEU A 135 -5.09 6.28 -14.56
C LEU A 135 -4.10 5.71 -15.58
N ASN A 136 -3.08 4.96 -15.12
CA ASN A 136 -2.05 4.40 -16.00
C ASN A 136 -2.62 3.51 -17.12
N GLU A 137 -3.72 2.79 -16.86
CA GLU A 137 -4.43 2.02 -17.89
C GLU A 137 -4.99 2.88 -19.04
N ASP A 138 -5.40 4.10 -18.73
CA ASP A 138 -5.91 5.03 -19.75
C ASP A 138 -4.78 5.75 -20.49
N MET A 139 -3.63 5.95 -19.85
CA MET A 139 -2.43 6.49 -20.49
C MET A 139 -1.89 5.55 -21.57
N ALA A 140 -1.93 4.24 -21.35
CA ALA A 140 -1.50 3.25 -22.35
C ALA A 140 -2.38 3.27 -23.61
N LYS A 141 -3.66 3.70 -23.53
CA LYS A 141 -4.57 3.82 -24.67
C LYS A 141 -4.42 5.12 -25.46
N VAL A 142 -3.84 6.15 -24.87
CA VAL A 142 -3.63 7.46 -25.52
C VAL A 142 -2.31 7.52 -26.28
N SER A 143 -1.36 6.61 -25.95
CA SER A 143 -0.02 6.54 -26.53
C SER A 143 0.11 5.53 -27.70
N GLY A 144 -0.96 4.88 -28.11
CA GLY A 144 -1.09 3.99 -29.28
C GLY A 144 -1.97 4.61 -30.33
#